data_2c418ae1ead750190c2f31f3b4289a1c
#
_entry.id   2c418ae1ead750190c2f31f3b4289a1c
#
_cell.length_a   1.000
_cell.length_b   1.000
_cell.length_c   1.000
_cell.angle_alpha   90.00
_cell.angle_beta   90.00
_cell.angle_gamma   90.00
#
_symmetry.space_group_name_H-M   'P 1'
#
loop_
_entity.id
_entity.type
_entity.pdbx_description
1 polymer ?
#
loop_
_entity_poly.entity_id
_entity_poly.type
_entity_poly.pdbx_seq_one_letter_code
_entity_poly.pdbx_strand_id
1 'polypeptide(L)'
;MNRDQLLDDIRHGEPVRAQDLSHLDLDGADLSGAMFEDVRFPKALRGALLKESTFITCDLGDCDASNADLHLATFYRSKLGRARFDRAKLVAASFVECAGGGASFAAVEAPIATWLKTSLRGASFAGANLDRANLLEIDAAEASFAGANLEKATLYRADLRTADLAGANLTLTTLVEAKLGPKSFAGTTLFRTQFMKSELGGASFAGVDCPQCNFMGADLRGATFEDARGPQCFFGEARLQGATLARGDLRQAVFEKANLSNADLSGATLEEACFARSVAGEACFSGAKLREADFSCADVSRADFSGAGLFRTRFHAAKREGATLSAAAGWLGDDEALARIEDWQPKHGAETKGTER
;
A
#
# COMPACT_ATOMS: atom_id res chain seq x y z
N MET A 1 -20.08 -41.76 -1.83
CA MET A 1 -20.54 -41.19 -0.53
C MET A 1 -21.83 -40.42 -0.77
N ASN A 2 -22.84 -40.60 0.04
CA ASN A 2 -24.04 -39.77 0.03
C ASN A 2 -23.98 -38.70 1.11
N ARG A 3 -24.99 -37.78 1.15
CA ARG A 3 -24.99 -36.65 2.10
C ARG A 3 -25.02 -37.10 3.56
N ASP A 4 -25.81 -38.09 3.89
CA ASP A 4 -25.97 -38.54 5.30
C ASP A 4 -24.69 -39.22 5.79
N GLN A 5 -24.03 -40.02 4.96
CA GLN A 5 -22.72 -40.60 5.27
C GLN A 5 -21.66 -39.52 5.47
N LEU A 6 -21.63 -38.49 4.62
CA LEU A 6 -20.69 -37.39 4.75
C LEU A 6 -20.87 -36.67 6.09
N LEU A 7 -22.12 -36.33 6.44
CA LEU A 7 -22.42 -35.64 7.70
C LEU A 7 -22.13 -36.50 8.92
N ASP A 8 -22.30 -37.82 8.81
CA ASP A 8 -21.99 -38.78 9.89
C ASP A 8 -20.47 -38.89 10.10
N ASP A 9 -19.70 -39.05 9.01
CA ASP A 9 -18.23 -39.07 9.06
C ASP A 9 -17.67 -37.78 9.72
N ILE A 10 -18.21 -36.61 9.33
CA ILE A 10 -17.79 -35.33 9.91
C ILE A 10 -18.12 -35.26 11.41
N ARG A 11 -19.29 -35.68 11.86
CA ARG A 11 -19.66 -35.71 13.26
C ARG A 11 -18.73 -36.58 14.12
N HIS A 12 -18.20 -37.66 13.53
CA HIS A 12 -17.23 -38.54 14.18
C HIS A 12 -15.78 -38.05 14.06
N GLY A 13 -15.56 -36.90 13.40
CA GLY A 13 -14.22 -36.31 13.20
C GLY A 13 -13.39 -37.04 12.12
N GLU A 14 -14.02 -37.85 11.28
CA GLU A 14 -13.34 -38.58 10.23
C GLU A 14 -12.98 -37.66 9.08
N PRO A 15 -11.72 -37.65 8.60
CA PRO A 15 -11.31 -36.81 7.47
C PRO A 15 -11.88 -37.34 6.15
N VAL A 16 -12.43 -36.45 5.35
CA VAL A 16 -12.95 -36.76 4.00
C VAL A 16 -11.82 -36.65 2.99
N ARG A 17 -11.42 -37.76 2.39
CA ARG A 17 -10.27 -37.81 1.47
C ARG A 17 -10.63 -38.38 0.11
N ALA A 18 -10.06 -37.77 -0.95
CA ALA A 18 -10.15 -38.24 -2.33
C ALA A 18 -11.59 -38.58 -2.79
N GLN A 19 -12.54 -37.70 -2.41
CA GLN A 19 -13.96 -37.88 -2.73
C GLN A 19 -14.42 -36.90 -3.80
N ASP A 20 -15.28 -37.37 -4.69
CA ASP A 20 -16.08 -36.51 -5.56
C ASP A 20 -17.48 -36.31 -4.97
N LEU A 21 -17.69 -35.10 -4.39
CA LEU A 21 -18.96 -34.68 -3.80
C LEU A 21 -19.79 -33.84 -4.78
N SER A 22 -19.36 -33.68 -6.03
CA SER A 22 -19.98 -32.78 -7.02
C SER A 22 -21.46 -33.05 -7.31
N HIS A 23 -21.93 -34.23 -6.97
CA HIS A 23 -23.32 -34.67 -7.14
C HIS A 23 -24.20 -34.37 -5.93
N LEU A 24 -23.65 -33.86 -4.82
CA LEU A 24 -24.40 -33.57 -3.58
C LEU A 24 -24.99 -32.17 -3.60
N ASP A 25 -26.06 -31.99 -2.86
CA ASP A 25 -26.57 -30.70 -2.42
C ASP A 25 -26.17 -30.50 -0.95
N LEU A 26 -25.28 -29.52 -0.72
CA LEU A 26 -24.78 -29.18 0.61
C LEU A 26 -25.23 -27.77 1.05
N ASP A 27 -26.26 -27.22 0.42
CA ASP A 27 -26.86 -25.95 0.87
C ASP A 27 -27.32 -26.10 2.32
N GLY A 28 -26.89 -25.17 3.17
CA GLY A 28 -27.20 -25.14 4.61
C GLY A 28 -26.65 -26.32 5.42
N ALA A 29 -25.81 -27.18 4.85
CA ALA A 29 -25.24 -28.32 5.58
C ALA A 29 -24.26 -27.82 6.68
N ASP A 30 -24.23 -28.52 7.81
CA ASP A 30 -23.24 -28.32 8.84
C ASP A 30 -22.03 -29.21 8.62
N LEU A 31 -20.95 -28.60 8.15
CA LEU A 31 -19.66 -29.20 7.83
C LEU A 31 -18.55 -28.61 8.73
N SER A 32 -18.93 -28.02 9.87
CA SER A 32 -18.01 -27.34 10.79
C SER A 32 -16.95 -28.32 11.33
N GLY A 33 -15.70 -27.87 11.44
CA GLY A 33 -14.57 -28.66 11.93
C GLY A 33 -14.10 -29.76 10.96
N ALA A 34 -14.74 -29.91 9.80
CA ALA A 34 -14.38 -30.96 8.86
C ALA A 34 -12.98 -30.78 8.27
N MET A 35 -12.30 -31.90 8.01
CA MET A 35 -11.05 -31.93 7.26
C MET A 35 -11.28 -32.57 5.89
N PHE A 36 -11.07 -31.78 4.85
CA PHE A 36 -11.20 -32.22 3.45
C PHE A 36 -9.82 -32.25 2.79
N GLU A 37 -9.43 -33.36 2.20
CA GLU A 37 -8.16 -33.53 1.50
C GLU A 37 -8.43 -34.15 0.12
N ASP A 38 -8.00 -33.45 -0.95
CA ASP A 38 -8.20 -33.88 -2.35
C ASP A 38 -9.67 -34.15 -2.70
N VAL A 39 -10.57 -33.26 -2.25
CA VAL A 39 -12.02 -33.36 -2.43
C VAL A 39 -12.49 -32.40 -3.53
N ARG A 40 -13.36 -32.92 -4.41
CA ARG A 40 -14.10 -32.10 -5.36
C ARG A 40 -15.48 -31.75 -4.77
N PHE A 41 -15.71 -30.44 -4.60
CA PHE A 41 -16.93 -29.92 -3.99
C PHE A 41 -18.08 -29.78 -5.01
N PRO A 42 -19.35 -29.82 -4.51
CA PRO A 42 -20.54 -29.54 -5.32
C PRO A 42 -20.63 -28.03 -5.65
N LYS A 43 -21.52 -27.72 -6.60
CA LYS A 43 -21.87 -26.32 -6.88
C LYS A 43 -22.76 -25.71 -5.81
N ALA A 44 -23.54 -26.49 -5.09
CA ALA A 44 -24.51 -26.08 -4.07
C ALA A 44 -23.88 -26.16 -2.66
N LEU A 45 -23.50 -25.00 -2.10
CA LEU A 45 -22.89 -24.87 -0.76
C LEU A 45 -23.36 -23.58 -0.09
N ARG A 46 -24.51 -23.02 -0.52
CA ARG A 46 -25.04 -21.75 0.00
C ARG A 46 -25.45 -21.87 1.47
N GLY A 47 -25.00 -20.90 2.27
CA GLY A 47 -25.35 -20.85 3.68
C GLY A 47 -24.83 -22.04 4.50
N ALA A 48 -23.94 -22.86 3.95
CA ALA A 48 -23.33 -23.97 4.69
C ALA A 48 -22.53 -23.44 5.88
N LEU A 49 -22.50 -24.22 6.98
CA LEU A 49 -21.66 -23.98 8.14
C LEU A 49 -20.33 -24.70 7.93
N LEU A 50 -19.26 -23.95 7.81
CA LEU A 50 -17.91 -24.44 7.49
C LEU A 50 -16.88 -23.85 8.46
N LYS A 51 -17.32 -23.55 9.70
CA LYS A 51 -16.46 -22.99 10.72
C LYS A 51 -15.32 -23.95 11.03
N GLU A 52 -14.09 -23.40 11.13
CA GLU A 52 -12.89 -24.16 11.51
C GLU A 52 -12.60 -25.35 10.56
N SER A 53 -13.24 -25.41 9.40
CA SER A 53 -13.00 -26.47 8.42
C SER A 53 -11.67 -26.26 7.70
N THR A 54 -11.03 -27.34 7.31
CA THR A 54 -9.76 -27.35 6.58
C THR A 54 -9.92 -27.97 5.21
N PHE A 55 -9.46 -27.26 4.17
CA PHE A 55 -9.51 -27.67 2.78
C PHE A 55 -8.08 -27.77 2.22
N ILE A 56 -7.58 -28.97 2.03
CA ILE A 56 -6.24 -29.23 1.51
C ILE A 56 -6.38 -29.75 0.07
N THR A 57 -5.79 -29.06 -0.90
CA THR A 57 -5.81 -29.44 -2.34
C THR A 57 -7.20 -29.68 -2.91
N CYS A 58 -8.24 -29.08 -2.33
CA CYS A 58 -9.62 -29.26 -2.74
C CYS A 58 -9.96 -28.47 -4.00
N ASP A 59 -10.95 -28.95 -4.76
CA ASP A 59 -11.52 -28.26 -5.91
C ASP A 59 -12.92 -27.72 -5.58
N LEU A 60 -13.01 -26.40 -5.36
CA LEU A 60 -14.23 -25.64 -5.15
C LEU A 60 -14.56 -24.75 -6.39
N GLY A 61 -13.99 -25.06 -7.54
CA GLY A 61 -14.24 -24.29 -8.76
C GLY A 61 -15.74 -24.23 -9.12
N ASP A 62 -16.23 -23.02 -9.46
CA ASP A 62 -17.64 -22.74 -9.76
C ASP A 62 -18.64 -23.04 -8.60
N CYS A 63 -18.15 -23.27 -7.37
CA CYS A 63 -18.99 -23.51 -6.20
C CYS A 63 -19.69 -22.21 -5.76
N ASP A 64 -20.97 -22.29 -5.38
CA ASP A 64 -21.71 -21.19 -4.77
C ASP A 64 -21.76 -21.40 -3.24
N ALA A 65 -20.82 -20.78 -2.53
CA ALA A 65 -20.75 -20.70 -1.07
C ALA A 65 -21.24 -19.35 -0.54
N SER A 66 -22.14 -18.68 -1.26
CA SER A 66 -22.71 -17.40 -0.83
C SER A 66 -23.42 -17.55 0.51
N ASN A 67 -23.22 -16.56 1.40
CA ASN A 67 -23.72 -16.53 2.79
C ASN A 67 -23.22 -17.70 3.68
N ALA A 68 -22.24 -18.49 3.27
CA ALA A 68 -21.65 -19.54 4.09
C ALA A 68 -20.92 -18.95 5.31
N ASP A 69 -20.86 -19.71 6.41
CA ASP A 69 -20.09 -19.35 7.60
C ASP A 69 -18.75 -20.11 7.59
N LEU A 70 -17.70 -19.41 7.22
CA LEU A 70 -16.33 -19.89 7.04
C LEU A 70 -15.39 -19.30 8.11
N HIS A 71 -15.89 -18.94 9.27
CA HIS A 71 -15.09 -18.43 10.38
C HIS A 71 -13.96 -19.41 10.70
N LEU A 72 -12.70 -18.92 10.73
CA LEU A 72 -11.48 -19.70 10.97
C LEU A 72 -11.23 -20.83 9.95
N ALA A 73 -11.94 -20.88 8.83
CA ALA A 73 -11.70 -21.90 7.81
C ALA A 73 -10.31 -21.71 7.17
N THR A 74 -9.66 -22.81 6.82
CA THR A 74 -8.34 -22.82 6.19
C THR A 74 -8.39 -23.49 4.83
N PHE A 75 -7.92 -22.79 3.81
CA PHE A 75 -7.76 -23.30 2.45
C PHE A 75 -6.26 -23.34 2.11
N TYR A 76 -5.74 -24.51 1.81
CA TYR A 76 -4.36 -24.71 1.41
C TYR A 76 -4.29 -25.34 0.02
N ARG A 77 -3.61 -24.68 -0.91
CA ARG A 77 -3.41 -25.11 -2.30
C ARG A 77 -4.70 -25.53 -3.02
N SER A 78 -5.82 -24.95 -2.63
CA SER A 78 -7.13 -25.29 -3.16
C SER A 78 -7.50 -24.43 -4.38
N LYS A 79 -8.31 -24.99 -5.28
CA LYS A 79 -8.82 -24.31 -6.46
C LYS A 79 -10.15 -23.65 -6.13
N LEU A 80 -10.22 -22.34 -6.33
CA LEU A 80 -11.40 -21.51 -6.02
C LEU A 80 -11.86 -20.74 -7.27
N GLY A 81 -11.39 -21.15 -8.45
CA GLY A 81 -11.68 -20.44 -9.70
C GLY A 81 -13.18 -20.24 -9.93
N ARG A 82 -13.62 -18.98 -10.06
CA ARG A 82 -15.02 -18.57 -10.20
C ARG A 82 -15.96 -19.02 -9.07
N ALA A 83 -15.44 -19.51 -7.95
CA ALA A 83 -16.25 -19.77 -6.76
C ALA A 83 -16.89 -18.47 -6.24
N ARG A 84 -18.06 -18.56 -5.65
CA ARG A 84 -18.80 -17.43 -5.11
C ARG A 84 -18.86 -17.55 -3.59
N PHE A 85 -18.24 -16.58 -2.90
CA PHE A 85 -18.30 -16.42 -1.46
C PHE A 85 -19.07 -15.14 -1.06
N ASP A 86 -19.95 -14.66 -1.95
CA ASP A 86 -20.66 -13.38 -1.74
C ASP A 86 -21.37 -13.38 -0.39
N ARG A 87 -21.13 -12.32 0.41
CA ARG A 87 -21.68 -12.15 1.77
C ARG A 87 -21.33 -13.29 2.75
N ALA A 88 -20.36 -14.14 2.45
CA ALA A 88 -19.90 -15.15 3.39
C ALA A 88 -19.18 -14.50 4.58
N LYS A 89 -19.16 -15.21 5.71
CA LYS A 89 -18.40 -14.83 6.91
C LYS A 89 -17.04 -15.52 6.86
N LEU A 90 -16.01 -14.73 6.60
CA LEU A 90 -14.62 -15.19 6.46
C LEU A 90 -13.72 -14.64 7.58
N VAL A 91 -14.31 -14.34 8.74
CA VAL A 91 -13.53 -13.78 9.87
C VAL A 91 -12.38 -14.72 10.21
N ALA A 92 -11.16 -14.22 10.19
CA ALA A 92 -9.92 -14.98 10.42
C ALA A 92 -9.74 -16.22 9.53
N ALA A 93 -10.44 -16.31 8.40
CA ALA A 93 -10.21 -17.38 7.43
C ALA A 93 -8.83 -17.23 6.77
N SER A 94 -8.26 -18.35 6.32
CA SER A 94 -6.93 -18.38 5.72
C SER A 94 -6.95 -19.05 4.35
N PHE A 95 -6.39 -18.36 3.34
CA PHE A 95 -6.24 -18.85 1.96
C PHE A 95 -4.74 -18.83 1.60
N VAL A 96 -4.11 -19.99 1.60
CA VAL A 96 -2.67 -20.11 1.39
C VAL A 96 -2.39 -20.84 0.07
N GLU A 97 -1.62 -20.21 -0.82
CA GLU A 97 -1.23 -20.77 -2.13
C GLU A 97 -2.43 -21.23 -2.98
N CYS A 98 -3.60 -20.59 -2.83
CA CYS A 98 -4.81 -20.96 -3.55
C CYS A 98 -4.88 -20.34 -4.95
N ALA A 99 -5.64 -20.98 -5.84
CA ALA A 99 -5.96 -20.48 -7.18
C ALA A 99 -7.40 -19.93 -7.21
N GLY A 100 -7.56 -18.62 -6.92
CA GLY A 100 -8.86 -17.95 -6.80
C GLY A 100 -9.21 -17.02 -7.96
N GLY A 101 -8.66 -17.27 -9.16
CA GLY A 101 -8.92 -16.41 -10.32
C GLY A 101 -10.41 -16.33 -10.68
N GLY A 102 -10.95 -15.10 -10.78
CA GLY A 102 -12.35 -14.83 -11.05
C GLY A 102 -13.32 -15.21 -9.93
N ALA A 103 -12.82 -15.55 -8.72
CA ALA A 103 -13.69 -15.81 -7.58
C ALA A 103 -14.38 -14.52 -7.11
N SER A 104 -15.60 -14.66 -6.57
CA SER A 104 -16.33 -13.54 -5.99
C SER A 104 -16.30 -13.60 -4.47
N PHE A 105 -15.79 -12.55 -3.86
CA PHE A 105 -15.79 -12.24 -2.44
C PHE A 105 -16.57 -10.93 -2.20
N ALA A 106 -17.59 -10.65 -3.02
CA ALA A 106 -18.34 -9.41 -2.93
C ALA A 106 -19.10 -9.32 -1.59
N ALA A 107 -18.97 -8.19 -0.92
CA ALA A 107 -19.58 -7.90 0.37
C ALA A 107 -19.31 -8.96 1.46
N VAL A 108 -18.17 -9.68 1.39
CA VAL A 108 -17.77 -10.61 2.46
C VAL A 108 -17.44 -9.86 3.75
N GLU A 109 -17.67 -10.52 4.88
CA GLU A 109 -17.17 -10.13 6.20
C GLU A 109 -15.89 -10.90 6.48
N ALA A 110 -14.74 -10.29 6.17
CA ALA A 110 -13.42 -10.93 6.24
C ALA A 110 -12.39 -10.15 7.09
N PRO A 111 -12.78 -9.57 8.25
CA PRO A 111 -11.79 -8.93 9.10
C PRO A 111 -10.74 -9.95 9.55
N ILE A 112 -9.47 -9.50 9.62
CA ILE A 112 -8.29 -10.30 10.01
C ILE A 112 -8.07 -11.59 9.18
N ALA A 113 -8.80 -11.77 8.07
CA ALA A 113 -8.57 -12.90 7.17
C ALA A 113 -7.22 -12.77 6.44
N THR A 114 -6.68 -13.89 5.96
CA THR A 114 -5.37 -13.95 5.32
C THR A 114 -5.44 -14.57 3.94
N TRP A 115 -4.90 -13.87 2.95
CA TRP A 115 -4.57 -14.42 1.63
C TRP A 115 -3.05 -14.36 1.47
N LEU A 116 -2.39 -15.52 1.43
CA LEU A 116 -0.94 -15.62 1.28
C LEU A 116 -0.60 -16.34 -0.03
N LYS A 117 0.20 -15.69 -0.90
CA LYS A 117 0.64 -16.25 -2.18
C LYS A 117 -0.51 -16.83 -3.03
N THR A 118 -1.68 -16.21 -2.89
CA THR A 118 -2.91 -16.64 -3.56
C THR A 118 -3.11 -15.82 -4.83
N SER A 119 -3.42 -16.49 -5.94
CA SER A 119 -3.82 -15.83 -7.19
C SER A 119 -5.28 -15.39 -7.10
N LEU A 120 -5.51 -14.08 -7.23
CA LEU A 120 -6.82 -13.43 -7.16
C LEU A 120 -7.12 -12.63 -8.45
N ARG A 121 -6.49 -13.04 -9.58
CA ARG A 121 -6.69 -12.36 -10.86
C ARG A 121 -8.16 -12.31 -11.24
N GLY A 122 -8.66 -11.08 -11.49
CA GLY A 122 -10.08 -10.86 -11.83
C GLY A 122 -11.06 -11.21 -10.71
N ALA A 123 -10.60 -11.43 -9.47
CA ALA A 123 -11.48 -11.66 -8.34
C ALA A 123 -12.21 -10.37 -7.92
N SER A 124 -13.40 -10.51 -7.33
CA SER A 124 -14.19 -9.38 -6.84
C SER A 124 -14.21 -9.34 -5.31
N PHE A 125 -13.74 -8.24 -4.72
CA PHE A 125 -13.90 -7.87 -3.32
C PHE A 125 -14.75 -6.60 -3.19
N ALA A 126 -15.64 -6.35 -4.16
CA ALA A 126 -16.46 -5.15 -4.16
C ALA A 126 -17.31 -5.06 -2.88
N GLY A 127 -17.19 -3.94 -2.16
CA GLY A 127 -17.88 -3.71 -0.90
C GLY A 127 -17.50 -4.66 0.25
N ALA A 128 -16.42 -5.42 0.13
CA ALA A 128 -15.96 -6.33 1.17
C ALA A 128 -15.44 -5.61 2.41
N ASN A 129 -15.66 -6.17 3.58
CA ASN A 129 -15.03 -5.75 4.81
C ASN A 129 -13.72 -6.56 5.02
N LEU A 130 -12.59 -5.90 4.76
CA LEU A 130 -11.24 -6.45 4.86
C LEU A 130 -10.45 -5.74 5.98
N ASP A 131 -11.12 -5.23 7.03
CA ASP A 131 -10.44 -4.57 8.16
C ASP A 131 -9.35 -5.50 8.73
N ARG A 132 -8.12 -4.99 8.82
CA ARG A 132 -6.93 -5.72 9.29
C ARG A 132 -6.64 -7.03 8.54
N ALA A 133 -7.17 -7.23 7.34
CA ALA A 133 -6.86 -8.40 6.54
C ALA A 133 -5.40 -8.40 6.07
N ASN A 134 -4.85 -9.60 5.84
CA ASN A 134 -3.51 -9.78 5.30
C ASN A 134 -3.59 -10.32 3.87
N LEU A 135 -3.18 -9.52 2.91
CA LEU A 135 -3.13 -9.86 1.49
C LEU A 135 -1.65 -9.85 1.05
N LEU A 136 -0.93 -10.93 1.38
CA LEU A 136 0.52 -11.01 1.29
C LEU A 136 0.95 -11.73 0.00
N GLU A 137 1.78 -11.08 -0.81
CA GLU A 137 2.33 -11.64 -2.05
C GLU A 137 1.23 -12.16 -3.01
N ILE A 138 0.06 -11.50 -3.02
CA ILE A 138 -1.06 -11.85 -3.90
C ILE A 138 -0.85 -11.31 -5.33
N ASP A 139 -1.33 -12.05 -6.32
CA ASP A 139 -1.57 -11.53 -7.67
C ASP A 139 -3.05 -11.14 -7.80
N ALA A 140 -3.34 -9.85 -7.70
CA ALA A 140 -4.68 -9.28 -7.81
C ALA A 140 -4.86 -8.45 -9.09
N ALA A 141 -4.15 -8.79 -10.15
CA ALA A 141 -4.36 -8.14 -11.45
C ALA A 141 -5.83 -8.31 -11.87
N GLU A 142 -6.42 -7.21 -12.37
CA GLU A 142 -7.84 -7.14 -12.79
C GLU A 142 -8.86 -7.40 -11.66
N ALA A 143 -8.42 -7.51 -10.40
CA ALA A 143 -9.33 -7.65 -9.28
C ALA A 143 -10.04 -6.33 -8.95
N SER A 144 -11.26 -6.42 -8.41
CA SER A 144 -12.00 -5.25 -7.93
C SER A 144 -12.04 -5.21 -6.41
N PHE A 145 -11.56 -4.11 -5.84
CA PHE A 145 -11.73 -3.71 -4.44
C PHE A 145 -12.63 -2.48 -4.32
N ALA A 146 -13.48 -2.25 -5.33
CA ALA A 146 -14.36 -1.08 -5.37
C ALA A 146 -15.22 -0.99 -4.11
N GLY A 147 -15.14 0.13 -3.38
CA GLY A 147 -15.86 0.34 -2.13
C GLY A 147 -15.46 -0.59 -0.98
N ALA A 148 -14.39 -1.36 -1.10
CA ALA A 148 -13.94 -2.25 -0.02
C ALA A 148 -13.38 -1.45 1.17
N ASN A 149 -13.60 -1.96 2.39
CA ASN A 149 -12.95 -1.46 3.58
C ASN A 149 -11.63 -2.22 3.81
N LEU A 150 -10.51 -1.58 3.51
CA LEU A 150 -9.15 -2.09 3.72
C LEU A 150 -8.46 -1.42 4.91
N GLU A 151 -9.21 -0.83 5.85
CA GLU A 151 -8.64 -0.15 7.00
C GLU A 151 -7.67 -1.08 7.75
N LYS A 152 -6.45 -0.59 8.00
CA LYS A 152 -5.37 -1.35 8.67
C LYS A 152 -4.99 -2.67 7.99
N ALA A 153 -5.46 -2.94 6.77
CA ALA A 153 -5.04 -4.12 6.02
C ALA A 153 -3.57 -4.06 5.61
N THR A 154 -2.97 -5.22 5.38
CA THR A 154 -1.58 -5.33 4.89
C THR A 154 -1.59 -5.97 3.51
N LEU A 155 -1.08 -5.22 2.51
CA LEU A 155 -0.95 -5.67 1.11
C LEU A 155 0.54 -5.70 0.73
N TYR A 156 1.33 -6.48 1.45
CA TYR A 156 2.76 -6.58 1.24
C TYR A 156 3.07 -7.31 -0.07
N ARG A 157 3.86 -6.69 -0.96
CA ARG A 157 4.25 -7.19 -2.28
C ARG A 157 3.07 -7.62 -3.15
N ALA A 158 1.87 -7.06 -2.91
CA ALA A 158 0.70 -7.35 -3.73
C ALA A 158 0.84 -6.74 -5.13
N ASP A 159 0.49 -7.50 -6.16
CA ASP A 159 0.37 -6.98 -7.52
C ASP A 159 -1.05 -6.45 -7.76
N LEU A 160 -1.16 -5.12 -7.73
CA LEU A 160 -2.41 -4.37 -7.87
C LEU A 160 -2.43 -3.51 -9.13
N ARG A 161 -1.51 -3.71 -10.08
CA ARG A 161 -1.30 -2.78 -11.21
C ARG A 161 -2.57 -2.47 -11.99
N THR A 162 -3.41 -3.46 -12.22
CA THR A 162 -4.68 -3.33 -12.95
C THR A 162 -5.90 -3.50 -12.06
N ALA A 163 -5.71 -3.60 -10.73
CA ALA A 163 -6.83 -3.71 -9.78
C ALA A 163 -7.60 -2.39 -9.68
N ASP A 164 -8.92 -2.49 -9.49
CA ASP A 164 -9.80 -1.35 -9.23
C ASP A 164 -9.88 -1.09 -7.71
N LEU A 165 -9.54 0.13 -7.31
CA LEU A 165 -9.59 0.61 -5.92
C LEU A 165 -10.63 1.73 -5.73
N ALA A 166 -11.51 1.96 -6.70
CA ALA A 166 -12.47 3.08 -6.66
C ALA A 166 -13.32 3.05 -5.38
N GLY A 167 -13.31 4.14 -4.62
CA GLY A 167 -14.06 4.26 -3.37
C GLY A 167 -13.57 3.39 -2.21
N ALA A 168 -12.43 2.72 -2.34
CA ALA A 168 -11.87 1.91 -1.27
C ALA A 168 -11.41 2.78 -0.09
N ASN A 169 -11.59 2.29 1.14
CA ASN A 169 -11.01 2.86 2.34
C ASN A 169 -9.63 2.24 2.60
N LEU A 170 -8.58 3.03 2.40
CA LEU A 170 -7.18 2.63 2.60
C LEU A 170 -6.57 3.28 3.86
N THR A 171 -7.40 3.75 4.80
CA THR A 171 -6.94 4.35 6.05
C THR A 171 -6.03 3.39 6.80
N LEU A 172 -4.82 3.84 7.18
CA LEU A 172 -3.81 3.04 7.89
C LEU A 172 -3.39 1.73 7.16
N THR A 173 -3.77 1.58 5.89
CA THR A 173 -3.40 0.41 5.09
C THR A 173 -1.90 0.40 4.81
N THR A 174 -1.29 -0.78 4.86
CA THR A 174 0.12 -1.01 4.54
C THR A 174 0.26 -1.60 3.14
N LEU A 175 0.85 -0.83 2.21
CA LEU A 175 1.09 -1.18 0.81
C LEU A 175 2.60 -1.25 0.51
N VAL A 176 3.37 -1.83 1.40
CA VAL A 176 4.83 -1.87 1.28
C VAL A 176 5.26 -2.80 0.14
N GLU A 177 6.16 -2.31 -0.72
CA GLU A 177 6.68 -3.02 -1.90
C GLU A 177 5.56 -3.49 -2.86
N ALA A 178 4.37 -2.85 -2.79
CA ALA A 178 3.25 -3.18 -3.68
C ALA A 178 3.47 -2.61 -5.09
N LYS A 179 2.98 -3.33 -6.10
CA LYS A 179 2.99 -2.88 -7.49
C LYS A 179 1.63 -2.24 -7.80
N LEU A 180 1.62 -0.92 -7.95
CA LEU A 180 0.39 -0.15 -8.14
C LEU A 180 0.30 0.44 -9.56
N GLY A 181 1.44 0.81 -10.15
CA GLY A 181 1.50 1.38 -11.52
C GLY A 181 0.72 2.70 -11.66
N PRO A 182 0.40 3.09 -12.89
CA PRO A 182 -0.19 4.40 -13.17
C PRO A 182 -1.71 4.42 -12.94
N LYS A 183 -2.16 4.20 -11.69
CA LYS A 183 -3.58 4.25 -11.34
C LYS A 183 -4.00 5.56 -10.70
N SER A 184 -5.30 5.84 -10.76
CA SER A 184 -5.91 6.94 -10.04
C SER A 184 -6.33 6.50 -8.63
N PHE A 185 -6.05 7.38 -7.64
CA PHE A 185 -6.54 7.27 -6.27
C PHE A 185 -7.73 8.20 -6.01
N ALA A 186 -8.35 8.76 -7.06
CA ALA A 186 -9.54 9.58 -6.91
C ALA A 186 -10.68 8.79 -6.23
N GLY A 187 -11.32 9.42 -5.24
CA GLY A 187 -12.41 8.81 -4.47
C GLY A 187 -11.98 7.75 -3.44
N THR A 188 -10.68 7.43 -3.32
CA THR A 188 -10.19 6.59 -2.22
C THR A 188 -10.04 7.41 -0.95
N THR A 189 -10.20 6.78 0.22
CA THR A 189 -9.88 7.41 1.51
C THR A 189 -8.46 7.04 1.90
N LEU A 190 -7.59 8.06 2.03
CA LEU A 190 -6.18 7.91 2.38
C LEU A 190 -5.87 8.71 3.64
N PHE A 191 -5.59 8.03 4.73
CA PHE A 191 -5.09 8.64 5.96
C PHE A 191 -4.02 7.74 6.57
N ARG A 192 -2.79 8.26 6.73
CA ARG A 192 -1.64 7.49 7.22
C ARG A 192 -1.38 6.19 6.43
N THR A 193 -1.78 6.15 5.18
CA THR A 193 -1.55 4.99 4.31
C THR A 193 -0.05 4.85 4.03
N GLN A 194 0.47 3.63 4.10
CA GLN A 194 1.89 3.32 3.97
C GLN A 194 2.20 2.78 2.58
N PHE A 195 2.80 3.60 1.70
CA PHE A 195 3.24 3.24 0.35
C PHE A 195 4.75 3.03 0.25
N MET A 196 5.39 2.65 1.33
CA MET A 196 6.85 2.55 1.38
C MET A 196 7.39 1.60 0.31
N LYS A 197 8.37 2.06 -0.50
CA LYS A 197 9.03 1.29 -1.55
C LYS A 197 8.10 0.74 -2.63
N SER A 198 6.86 1.25 -2.75
CA SER A 198 5.90 0.83 -3.77
C SER A 198 6.21 1.39 -5.15
N GLU A 199 5.79 0.65 -6.18
CA GLU A 199 5.86 1.07 -7.57
C GLU A 199 4.61 1.90 -7.93
N LEU A 200 4.75 3.23 -7.96
CA LEU A 200 3.69 4.23 -8.19
C LEU A 200 4.00 5.14 -9.38
N GLY A 201 4.88 4.71 -10.29
CA GLY A 201 5.23 5.50 -11.46
C GLY A 201 4.01 5.90 -12.28
N GLY A 202 3.82 7.21 -12.54
CA GLY A 202 2.67 7.76 -13.24
C GLY A 202 1.33 7.70 -12.49
N ALA A 203 1.32 7.36 -11.20
CA ALA A 203 0.09 7.33 -10.40
C ALA A 203 -0.51 8.73 -10.22
N SER A 204 -1.83 8.81 -10.11
CA SER A 204 -2.55 10.07 -9.92
C SER A 204 -3.17 10.15 -8.53
N PHE A 205 -2.69 11.13 -7.77
CA PHE A 205 -3.23 11.62 -6.50
C PHE A 205 -3.84 13.03 -6.69
N ALA A 206 -4.14 13.43 -7.93
CA ALA A 206 -4.68 14.77 -8.22
C ALA A 206 -5.97 15.04 -7.45
N GLY A 207 -5.99 16.13 -6.68
CA GLY A 207 -7.12 16.53 -5.82
C GLY A 207 -7.42 15.57 -4.67
N VAL A 208 -6.57 14.59 -4.40
CA VAL A 208 -6.80 13.58 -3.35
C VAL A 208 -6.38 14.11 -1.98
N ASP A 209 -7.19 13.80 -0.97
CA ASP A 209 -6.85 14.03 0.45
C ASP A 209 -6.03 12.84 0.98
N CYS A 210 -4.74 13.05 1.25
CA CYS A 210 -3.82 11.99 1.68
C CYS A 210 -2.91 12.42 2.85
N PRO A 211 -3.46 12.98 3.95
CA PRO A 211 -2.65 13.50 5.03
C PRO A 211 -1.85 12.39 5.73
N GLN A 212 -0.60 12.73 6.09
CA GLN A 212 0.32 11.83 6.81
C GLN A 212 0.60 10.50 6.10
N CYS A 213 0.36 10.43 4.79
CA CYS A 213 0.74 9.24 4.01
C CYS A 213 2.26 9.12 3.91
N ASN A 214 2.75 7.88 3.88
CA ASN A 214 4.18 7.58 3.84
C ASN A 214 4.57 6.96 2.49
N PHE A 215 5.34 7.71 1.70
CA PHE A 215 5.88 7.33 0.40
C PHE A 215 7.39 7.09 0.44
N MET A 216 7.97 6.79 1.63
CA MET A 216 9.42 6.60 1.75
C MET A 216 9.96 5.58 0.75
N GLY A 217 10.94 5.98 -0.04
CA GLY A 217 11.58 5.13 -1.05
C GLY A 217 10.67 4.69 -2.20
N ALA A 218 9.44 5.22 -2.32
CA ALA A 218 8.52 4.88 -3.40
C ALA A 218 9.01 5.39 -4.75
N ASP A 219 8.71 4.67 -5.81
CA ASP A 219 8.89 5.13 -7.18
C ASP A 219 7.66 5.94 -7.62
N LEU A 220 7.78 7.26 -7.59
CA LEU A 220 6.74 8.23 -7.93
C LEU A 220 7.10 9.02 -9.21
N ARG A 221 7.95 8.48 -10.07
CA ARG A 221 8.36 9.18 -11.31
C ARG A 221 7.15 9.47 -12.19
N GLY A 222 7.01 10.73 -12.58
CA GLY A 222 5.88 11.21 -13.38
C GLY A 222 4.52 11.08 -12.69
N ALA A 223 4.45 10.83 -11.38
CA ALA A 223 3.21 10.85 -10.62
C ALA A 223 2.66 12.27 -10.49
N THR A 224 1.33 12.42 -10.34
CA THR A 224 0.72 13.73 -10.09
C THR A 224 0.07 13.80 -8.72
N PHE A 225 0.40 14.87 -7.99
CA PHE A 225 -0.21 15.34 -6.74
C PHE A 225 -0.78 16.74 -6.92
N GLU A 226 -1.15 17.08 -8.16
CA GLU A 226 -1.71 18.39 -8.49
C GLU A 226 -2.96 18.64 -7.67
N ASP A 227 -3.04 19.79 -6.98
CA ASP A 227 -4.11 20.16 -6.05
C ASP A 227 -4.38 19.14 -4.92
N ALA A 228 -3.47 18.18 -4.66
CA ALA A 228 -3.62 17.22 -3.58
C ALA A 228 -3.47 17.88 -2.20
N ARG A 229 -4.12 17.32 -1.17
CA ARG A 229 -3.97 17.73 0.22
C ARG A 229 -3.27 16.64 1.03
N GLY A 230 -1.94 16.76 1.12
CA GLY A 230 -1.08 15.81 1.80
C GLY A 230 -0.19 16.46 2.86
N PRO A 231 -0.76 17.23 3.85
CA PRO A 231 0.07 17.77 4.91
C PRO A 231 0.75 16.64 5.68
N GLN A 232 2.01 16.88 6.06
CA GLN A 232 2.84 15.92 6.80
C GLN A 232 3.06 14.58 6.07
N CYS A 233 2.93 14.55 4.75
CA CYS A 233 3.35 13.38 3.97
C CYS A 233 4.86 13.18 4.06
N PHE A 234 5.27 11.92 4.04
CA PHE A 234 6.68 11.54 4.08
C PHE A 234 7.12 10.98 2.71
N PHE A 235 7.96 11.73 2.00
CA PHE A 235 8.54 11.40 0.70
C PHE A 235 10.06 11.13 0.80
N GLY A 236 10.56 10.84 1.99
CA GLY A 236 12.00 10.59 2.18
C GLY A 236 12.52 9.53 1.21
N GLU A 237 13.65 9.78 0.55
CA GLU A 237 14.29 8.88 -0.41
C GLU A 237 13.39 8.49 -1.62
N ALA A 238 12.21 9.11 -1.79
CA ALA A 238 11.31 8.83 -2.92
C ALA A 238 11.89 9.32 -4.25
N ARG A 239 11.52 8.67 -5.33
CA ARG A 239 11.87 9.02 -6.70
C ARG A 239 10.73 9.80 -7.33
N LEU A 240 10.85 11.13 -7.36
CA LEU A 240 9.83 12.08 -7.82
C LEU A 240 10.23 12.80 -9.13
N GLN A 241 11.17 12.25 -9.90
CA GLN A 241 11.63 12.89 -11.13
C GLN A 241 10.46 13.13 -12.10
N GLY A 242 10.29 14.37 -12.52
CA GLY A 242 9.21 14.79 -13.41
C GLY A 242 7.80 14.64 -12.82
N ALA A 243 7.67 14.47 -11.50
CA ALA A 243 6.37 14.47 -10.85
C ALA A 243 5.76 15.88 -10.79
N THR A 244 4.43 15.97 -10.80
CA THR A 244 3.70 17.22 -10.64
C THR A 244 3.07 17.30 -9.26
N LEU A 245 3.50 18.28 -8.45
CA LEU A 245 2.96 18.59 -7.12
C LEU A 245 2.39 20.01 -7.09
N ALA A 246 2.07 20.56 -8.26
CA ALA A 246 1.62 21.94 -8.41
C ALA A 246 0.36 22.22 -7.59
N ARG A 247 0.32 23.36 -6.93
CA ARG A 247 -0.77 23.85 -6.09
C ARG A 247 -1.17 22.93 -4.92
N GLY A 248 -0.42 21.84 -4.68
CA GLY A 248 -0.70 20.92 -3.57
C GLY A 248 -0.49 21.57 -2.20
N ASP A 249 -1.27 21.17 -1.21
CA ASP A 249 -1.05 21.50 0.20
C ASP A 249 -0.17 20.41 0.83
N LEU A 250 1.12 20.67 0.89
CA LEU A 250 2.15 19.75 1.37
C LEU A 250 2.91 20.36 2.56
N ARG A 251 2.20 21.09 3.41
CA ARG A 251 2.79 21.69 4.62
C ARG A 251 3.42 20.62 5.50
N GLN A 252 4.62 20.91 6.01
CA GLN A 252 5.37 19.99 6.87
C GLN A 252 5.68 18.63 6.21
N ALA A 253 5.59 18.53 4.88
CA ALA A 253 5.99 17.32 4.20
C ALA A 253 7.51 17.13 4.23
N VAL A 254 7.96 15.88 4.27
CA VAL A 254 9.39 15.54 4.35
C VAL A 254 9.86 14.94 3.03
N PHE A 255 10.77 15.64 2.35
CA PHE A 255 11.43 15.23 1.11
C PHE A 255 12.92 14.95 1.31
N GLU A 256 13.34 14.61 2.54
CA GLU A 256 14.76 14.36 2.84
C GLU A 256 15.31 13.29 1.88
N LYS A 257 16.44 13.59 1.20
CA LYS A 257 17.08 12.72 0.22
C LYS A 257 16.21 12.30 -0.96
N ALA A 258 15.02 12.88 -1.14
CA ALA A 258 14.19 12.60 -2.31
C ALA A 258 14.82 13.14 -3.60
N ASN A 259 14.53 12.48 -4.72
CA ASN A 259 14.92 12.99 -6.04
C ASN A 259 13.72 13.66 -6.73
N LEU A 260 13.74 14.98 -6.76
CA LEU A 260 12.73 15.89 -7.34
C LEU A 260 13.22 16.53 -8.66
N SER A 261 14.25 15.98 -9.32
CA SER A 261 14.77 16.59 -10.55
C SER A 261 13.65 16.77 -11.57
N ASN A 262 13.54 17.98 -12.14
CA ASN A 262 12.49 18.36 -13.08
C ASN A 262 11.05 18.22 -12.54
N ALA A 263 10.85 18.15 -11.24
CA ALA A 263 9.51 18.13 -10.66
C ALA A 263 8.87 19.52 -10.68
N ASP A 264 7.55 19.58 -10.85
CA ASP A 264 6.77 20.81 -10.78
C ASP A 264 6.07 20.95 -9.42
N LEU A 265 6.53 21.91 -8.62
CA LEU A 265 5.95 22.29 -7.32
C LEU A 265 5.41 23.73 -7.37
N SER A 266 5.08 24.22 -8.59
CA SER A 266 4.62 25.59 -8.77
C SER A 266 3.34 25.87 -7.98
N GLY A 267 3.30 26.98 -7.25
CA GLY A 267 2.18 27.41 -6.42
C GLY A 267 1.88 26.50 -5.22
N ALA A 268 2.67 25.46 -4.96
CA ALA A 268 2.44 24.55 -3.84
C ALA A 268 2.60 25.25 -2.47
N THR A 269 1.84 24.81 -1.48
CA THR A 269 1.98 25.21 -0.08
C THR A 269 2.92 24.23 0.62
N LEU A 270 4.16 24.68 0.90
CA LEU A 270 5.29 23.88 1.39
C LEU A 270 5.89 24.50 2.67
N GLU A 271 5.06 25.20 3.43
CA GLU A 271 5.49 25.83 4.68
C GLU A 271 6.03 24.75 5.64
N GLU A 272 7.21 25.00 6.22
CA GLU A 272 7.90 24.08 7.13
C GLU A 272 8.27 22.72 6.50
N ALA A 273 8.22 22.58 5.16
CA ALA A 273 8.62 21.34 4.51
C ALA A 273 10.14 21.12 4.57
N CYS A 274 10.57 19.86 4.69
CA CYS A 274 11.98 19.49 4.76
C CYS A 274 12.46 18.91 3.43
N PHE A 275 13.35 19.62 2.74
CA PHE A 275 14.04 19.19 1.53
C PHE A 275 15.53 18.90 1.78
N ALA A 276 15.91 18.67 3.03
CA ALA A 276 17.33 18.46 3.37
C ALA A 276 17.93 17.31 2.56
N ARG A 277 19.10 17.55 1.96
CA ARG A 277 19.83 16.58 1.14
C ARG A 277 19.07 16.06 -0.09
N SER A 278 17.96 16.71 -0.49
CA SER A 278 17.24 16.32 -1.70
C SER A 278 18.00 16.73 -2.97
N VAL A 279 17.63 16.10 -4.08
CA VAL A 279 18.07 16.47 -5.43
C VAL A 279 16.86 17.11 -6.15
N ALA A 280 16.86 18.42 -6.29
CA ALA A 280 15.80 19.21 -6.89
C ALA A 280 16.32 20.09 -8.06
N GLY A 281 17.34 19.57 -8.76
CA GLY A 281 17.86 20.25 -9.95
C GLY A 281 16.79 20.45 -11.01
N GLU A 282 16.70 21.67 -11.58
CA GLU A 282 15.70 22.05 -12.59
C GLU A 282 14.24 21.91 -12.11
N ALA A 283 13.99 21.78 -10.82
CA ALA A 283 12.62 21.74 -10.28
C ALA A 283 12.00 23.15 -10.30
N CYS A 284 10.68 23.21 -10.52
CA CYS A 284 9.91 24.44 -10.52
C CYS A 284 9.23 24.67 -9.17
N PHE A 285 9.65 25.69 -8.42
CA PHE A 285 9.02 26.19 -7.20
C PHE A 285 8.38 27.57 -7.40
N SER A 286 8.09 27.93 -8.67
CA SER A 286 7.54 29.25 -8.99
C SER A 286 6.24 29.51 -8.23
N GLY A 287 6.16 30.63 -7.51
CA GLY A 287 5.00 31.00 -6.70
C GLY A 287 4.73 30.12 -5.49
N ALA A 288 5.58 29.15 -5.19
CA ALA A 288 5.40 28.25 -4.02
C ALA A 288 5.54 29.00 -2.69
N LYS A 289 4.82 28.56 -1.67
CA LYS A 289 4.91 29.08 -0.29
C LYS A 289 5.88 28.20 0.50
N LEU A 290 7.10 28.69 0.70
CA LEU A 290 8.21 27.95 1.29
C LEU A 290 8.66 28.53 2.64
N ARG A 291 7.79 29.27 3.32
CA ARG A 291 8.12 29.84 4.63
C ARG A 291 8.66 28.75 5.57
N GLU A 292 9.85 29.02 6.12
CA GLU A 292 10.53 28.12 7.08
C GLU A 292 10.86 26.71 6.51
N ALA A 293 10.79 26.53 5.19
CA ALA A 293 11.23 25.28 4.57
C ALA A 293 12.76 25.12 4.69
N ASP A 294 13.23 23.86 4.68
CA ASP A 294 14.64 23.54 4.87
C ASP A 294 15.23 22.84 3.63
N PHE A 295 16.11 23.52 2.90
CA PHE A 295 16.89 22.99 1.78
C PHE A 295 18.36 22.76 2.15
N SER A 296 18.68 22.54 3.43
CA SER A 296 20.07 22.32 3.85
C SER A 296 20.69 21.13 3.10
N CYS A 297 21.89 21.35 2.55
CA CYS A 297 22.63 20.36 1.76
C CYS A 297 21.89 19.85 0.51
N ALA A 298 20.80 20.47 0.07
CA ALA A 298 20.09 20.09 -1.15
C ALA A 298 20.81 20.56 -2.41
N ASP A 299 20.60 19.89 -3.52
CA ASP A 299 20.97 20.35 -4.85
C ASP A 299 19.74 20.98 -5.52
N VAL A 300 19.71 22.31 -5.57
CA VAL A 300 18.67 23.10 -6.24
C VAL A 300 19.23 23.82 -7.48
N SER A 301 20.29 23.26 -8.08
CA SER A 301 20.92 23.85 -9.26
C SER A 301 19.90 24.04 -10.39
N ARG A 302 19.86 25.23 -10.97
CA ARG A 302 18.90 25.65 -12.00
C ARG A 302 17.42 25.55 -11.62
N ALA A 303 17.09 25.38 -10.34
CA ALA A 303 15.70 25.42 -9.90
C ALA A 303 15.09 26.82 -10.01
N ASP A 304 13.81 26.90 -10.34
CA ASP A 304 13.07 28.14 -10.45
C ASP A 304 12.27 28.46 -9.20
N PHE A 305 12.71 29.49 -8.43
CA PHE A 305 12.01 30.03 -7.27
C PHE A 305 11.34 31.40 -7.58
N SER A 306 11.04 31.68 -8.84
CA SER A 306 10.42 32.96 -9.22
C SER A 306 9.09 33.16 -8.49
N GLY A 307 8.94 34.29 -7.79
CA GLY A 307 7.73 34.61 -7.04
C GLY A 307 7.48 33.75 -5.81
N ALA A 308 8.40 32.87 -5.43
CA ALA A 308 8.25 32.02 -4.24
C ALA A 308 8.36 32.83 -2.94
N GLY A 309 7.56 32.46 -1.93
CA GLY A 309 7.59 33.02 -0.57
C GLY A 309 8.66 32.32 0.29
N LEU A 310 9.87 32.89 0.34
CA LEU A 310 11.07 32.28 0.95
C LEU A 310 11.37 32.79 2.37
N PHE A 311 10.42 33.35 3.09
CA PHE A 311 10.69 33.89 4.42
C PHE A 311 11.23 32.82 5.37
N ARG A 312 12.46 33.02 5.88
CA ARG A 312 13.22 32.11 6.73
C ARG A 312 13.46 30.71 6.13
N THR A 313 13.34 30.55 4.81
CA THR A 313 13.75 29.33 4.13
C THR A 313 15.26 29.14 4.26
N ARG A 314 15.72 27.96 4.65
CA ARG A 314 17.15 27.66 4.84
C ARG A 314 17.74 27.04 3.57
N PHE A 315 18.93 27.56 3.18
CA PHE A 315 19.74 27.03 2.09
C PHE A 315 21.18 26.75 2.54
N HIS A 316 21.38 26.38 3.80
CA HIS A 316 22.70 26.06 4.34
C HIS A 316 23.36 24.94 3.54
N ALA A 317 24.60 25.13 3.07
CA ALA A 317 25.36 24.18 2.25
C ALA A 317 24.63 23.68 1.00
N ALA A 318 23.58 24.37 0.53
CA ALA A 318 22.85 23.98 -0.68
C ALA A 318 23.62 24.37 -1.95
N LYS A 319 23.61 23.50 -2.98
CA LYS A 319 24.07 23.83 -4.32
C LYS A 319 22.99 24.62 -5.04
N ARG A 320 23.32 25.86 -5.47
CA ARG A 320 22.36 26.86 -6.01
C ARG A 320 22.76 27.40 -7.39
N GLU A 321 23.68 26.75 -8.09
CA GLU A 321 24.19 27.25 -9.37
C GLU A 321 23.05 27.40 -10.40
N GLY A 322 22.84 28.62 -10.86
CA GLY A 322 21.80 28.96 -11.84
C GLY A 322 20.37 28.93 -11.32
N ALA A 323 20.17 28.78 -9.99
CA ALA A 323 18.83 28.88 -9.40
C ALA A 323 18.32 30.34 -9.41
N THR A 324 17.03 30.52 -9.72
CA THR A 324 16.37 31.83 -9.73
C THR A 324 15.87 32.19 -8.33
N LEU A 325 16.68 32.88 -7.52
CA LEU A 325 16.36 33.29 -6.17
C LEU A 325 16.20 34.81 -6.08
N SER A 326 15.10 35.30 -5.52
CA SER A 326 14.94 36.73 -5.23
C SER A 326 15.69 37.12 -3.97
N ALA A 327 16.60 38.09 -4.05
CA ALA A 327 17.35 38.60 -2.91
C ALA A 327 16.47 39.25 -1.82
N ALA A 328 15.27 39.72 -2.16
CA ALA A 328 14.34 40.38 -1.22
C ALA A 328 13.50 39.40 -0.40
N ALA A 329 13.63 38.09 -0.61
CA ALA A 329 12.70 37.08 -0.08
C ALA A 329 12.95 36.66 1.37
N GLY A 330 14.01 37.15 2.03
CA GLY A 330 14.29 36.89 3.46
C GLY A 330 14.68 35.44 3.76
N TRP A 331 15.28 34.73 2.81
CA TRP A 331 15.83 33.39 3.00
C TRP A 331 17.16 33.42 3.77
N LEU A 332 17.54 32.31 4.39
CA LEU A 332 18.75 32.12 5.19
C LEU A 332 19.79 31.32 4.38
N GLY A 333 20.96 31.91 4.19
CA GLY A 333 22.10 31.28 3.51
C GLY A 333 22.91 30.37 4.43
N ASP A 334 24.22 30.31 4.15
CA ASP A 334 25.14 29.47 4.90
C ASP A 334 25.26 29.93 6.37
N ASP A 335 25.15 29.00 7.29
CA ASP A 335 25.33 29.21 8.74
C ASP A 335 26.75 28.78 9.09
N GLU A 336 27.61 29.81 9.40
CA GLU A 336 29.01 29.57 9.74
C GLU A 336 29.22 28.74 11.02
N ALA A 337 28.28 28.83 11.99
CA ALA A 337 28.39 28.05 13.22
C ALA A 337 28.09 26.59 12.97
N LEU A 338 27.08 26.30 12.12
CA LEU A 338 26.72 24.95 11.70
C LEU A 338 27.82 24.34 10.84
N ALA A 339 28.38 25.09 9.88
CA ALA A 339 29.49 24.64 9.06
C ALA A 339 30.71 24.20 9.88
N ARG A 340 31.06 24.96 10.95
CA ARG A 340 32.14 24.57 11.86
C ARG A 340 31.88 23.27 12.60
N ILE A 341 30.63 22.96 12.91
CA ILE A 341 30.25 21.73 13.59
C ILE A 341 30.29 20.55 12.61
N GLU A 342 29.85 20.74 11.38
CA GLU A 342 29.85 19.73 10.32
C GLU A 342 31.27 19.37 9.87
N ASP A 343 32.20 20.35 9.81
CA ASP A 343 33.61 20.15 9.53
C ASP A 343 34.41 19.54 10.69
N TRP A 344 33.79 19.45 11.88
CA TRP A 344 34.48 18.92 13.04
C TRP A 344 34.67 17.40 12.91
N GLN A 345 35.92 17.00 12.65
CA GLN A 345 36.35 15.60 12.75
C GLN A 345 36.95 15.37 14.14
N PRO A 346 36.58 14.29 14.85
CA PRO A 346 37.26 13.95 16.08
C PRO A 346 38.75 13.75 15.75
N LYS A 347 39.62 14.54 16.39
CA LYS A 347 41.07 14.30 16.34
C LYS A 347 41.26 12.87 16.82
N HIS A 348 41.66 11.97 15.94
CA HIS A 348 42.05 10.62 16.33
C HIS A 348 43.04 10.77 17.50
N GLY A 349 42.69 10.14 18.64
CA GLY A 349 43.48 10.20 19.85
C GLY A 349 44.95 9.90 19.58
N ALA A 350 45.83 10.69 20.17
CA ALA A 350 47.24 10.47 20.11
C ALA A 350 47.56 8.97 20.39
N GLU A 351 48.30 8.37 19.48
CA GLU A 351 48.90 7.05 19.69
C GLU A 351 49.54 7.00 21.11
N THR A 352 48.91 6.24 21.98
CA THR A 352 49.60 5.84 23.22
C THR A 352 50.77 4.94 22.80
N LYS A 353 51.96 5.56 22.68
CA LYS A 353 53.18 4.78 22.58
C LYS A 353 53.26 3.88 23.81
N GLY A 354 53.00 2.61 23.58
CA GLY A 354 53.29 1.59 24.55
C GLY A 354 54.80 1.62 24.89
N THR A 355 55.11 1.99 26.12
CA THR A 355 56.42 1.70 26.70
C THR A 355 56.39 0.24 27.14
N GLU A 356 57.07 -0.58 26.37
CA GLU A 356 57.55 -1.88 26.85
C GLU A 356 58.50 -1.64 28.03
N ARG A 357 58.25 -2.31 29.15
CA ARG A 357 59.22 -2.85 30.09
C ARG A 357 58.67 -4.11 30.73
#